data_152f980392d0cc59e17fd7de4801620d
#
_entry.id   152f980392d0cc59e17fd7de4801620d
#
_cell.length_a   1.000
_cell.length_b   1.000
_cell.length_c   1.000
_cell.angle_alpha   90.00
_cell.angle_beta   90.00
_cell.angle_gamma   90.00
#
_symmetry.space_group_name_H-M   'P 1'
#
loop_
_entity.id
_entity.type
_entity.pdbx_description
1 polymer ?
#
loop_
_entity_poly.entity_id
_entity_poly.type
_entity_poly.pdbx_seq_one_letter_code
_entity_poly.pdbx_strand_id
1 'polypeptide(L)'
;MVSVLKGRFCLIGRRLVPSAVWVGLILLNVVVVTPQSGRTEPGEVDCPSLLGIGLVTGHSYCDVLIGTEAAEGIIVAVPPHAGPAIVTFTLHGRHTYSEEATTRGRGYARYLAITAVVAGDEVLARPVLLAEFHDAEDLVDRVGGGAGPAGLKAVAPVGGEDIRVTVPPGVNEVAIVGLQLEVERVDGREVFVTPGRSIAVIGDVQVEYRSR
;
A
#
# COMPACT_ATOMS: atom_id res chain seq x y z
N MET A 1 52.02 67.59 -7.91
CA MET A 1 51.87 68.40 -9.12
C MET A 1 50.37 68.41 -9.39
N VAL A 2 49.67 69.34 -8.79
CA VAL A 2 49.21 70.65 -9.30
C VAL A 2 48.61 70.55 -10.70
N SER A 3 47.32 70.66 -10.86
CA SER A 3 46.70 71.76 -11.53
C SER A 3 45.17 71.79 -11.39
N VAL A 4 44.73 72.87 -10.87
CA VAL A 4 43.37 73.43 -10.75
C VAL A 4 43.01 74.05 -12.08
N LEU A 5 41.77 73.93 -12.52
CA LEU A 5 41.16 75.03 -13.32
C LEU A 5 39.63 75.08 -13.15
N LYS A 6 39.26 76.26 -12.78
CA LYS A 6 37.95 76.87 -12.56
C LYS A 6 37.18 77.14 -13.87
N GLY A 7 35.87 77.22 -13.70
CA GLY A 7 35.03 78.16 -14.46
C GLY A 7 33.90 77.51 -15.20
N ARG A 8 32.66 77.89 -15.24
CA ARG A 8 31.94 79.14 -15.01
C ARG A 8 30.44 78.84 -15.06
N PHE A 9 29.71 79.48 -14.23
CA PHE A 9 28.24 79.59 -14.18
C PHE A 9 27.59 79.81 -15.53
N CYS A 10 26.44 79.20 -15.80
CA CYS A 10 25.36 79.81 -16.58
C CYS A 10 24.00 79.30 -16.06
N LEU A 11 23.26 80.18 -15.43
CA LEU A 11 21.87 80.12 -15.04
C LEU A 11 21.02 80.42 -16.29
N ILE A 12 20.08 79.52 -16.66
CA ILE A 12 18.87 79.88 -17.39
C ILE A 12 17.77 78.87 -17.19
N GLY A 13 16.62 79.31 -16.69
CA GLY A 13 15.34 78.88 -17.20
C GLY A 13 14.59 77.76 -16.42
N ARG A 14 13.87 78.19 -15.44
CA ARG A 14 12.72 77.55 -14.83
C ARG A 14 11.65 77.17 -15.85
N ARG A 15 11.32 75.91 -16.02
CA ARG A 15 9.95 75.50 -16.38
C ARG A 15 9.56 74.29 -15.55
N LEU A 16 8.60 74.50 -14.64
CA LEU A 16 7.87 73.50 -13.91
C LEU A 16 6.93 72.71 -14.84
N VAL A 17 7.18 71.42 -15.01
CA VAL A 17 6.23 70.52 -15.64
C VAL A 17 5.76 69.56 -14.50
N PRO A 18 4.47 69.43 -14.17
CA PRO A 18 4.00 68.48 -13.16
C PRO A 18 4.05 67.07 -13.76
N SER A 19 5.02 66.31 -13.30
CA SER A 19 5.06 64.88 -13.61
C SER A 19 3.98 64.19 -12.80
N ALA A 20 2.89 63.83 -13.45
CA ALA A 20 1.90 62.92 -12.90
C ALA A 20 2.56 61.55 -12.72
N VAL A 21 2.88 61.18 -11.45
CA VAL A 21 3.33 59.84 -11.07
C VAL A 21 2.15 58.91 -11.15
N TRP A 22 2.07 58.12 -12.22
CA TRP A 22 1.18 57.00 -12.32
C TRP A 22 1.74 55.87 -11.44
N VAL A 23 1.25 55.75 -10.20
CA VAL A 23 1.49 54.56 -9.37
C VAL A 23 0.62 53.46 -9.94
N GLY A 24 1.20 52.63 -10.82
CA GLY A 24 0.59 51.42 -11.31
C GLY A 24 0.51 50.40 -10.17
N LEU A 25 -0.68 50.21 -9.60
CA LEU A 25 -0.97 49.18 -8.61
C LEU A 25 -0.93 47.82 -9.32
N ILE A 26 0.23 47.16 -9.33
CA ILE A 26 0.37 45.78 -9.79
C ILE A 26 -0.28 44.88 -8.73
N LEU A 27 -1.54 44.49 -8.94
CA LEU A 27 -2.20 43.46 -8.19
C LEU A 27 -1.51 42.13 -8.52
N LEU A 28 -0.54 41.71 -7.70
CA LEU A 28 -0.03 40.33 -7.71
C LEU A 28 -1.16 39.38 -7.27
N ASN A 29 -1.80 38.74 -8.24
CA ASN A 29 -2.66 37.59 -7.96
C ASN A 29 -1.78 36.43 -7.45
N VAL A 30 -1.62 36.33 -6.15
CA VAL A 30 -1.04 35.14 -5.51
C VAL A 30 -2.06 34.03 -5.65
N VAL A 31 -1.84 33.15 -6.63
CA VAL A 31 -2.59 31.88 -6.71
C VAL A 31 -2.12 31.04 -5.53
N VAL A 32 -2.91 31.01 -4.48
CA VAL A 32 -2.73 30.10 -3.36
C VAL A 32 -3.06 28.71 -3.87
N VAL A 33 -2.04 27.96 -4.30
CA VAL A 33 -2.17 26.53 -4.56
C VAL A 33 -2.28 25.85 -3.21
N THR A 34 -3.52 25.59 -2.77
CA THR A 34 -3.75 24.71 -1.61
C THR A 34 -3.30 23.31 -1.98
N PRO A 35 -2.39 22.68 -1.23
CA PRO A 35 -2.05 21.29 -1.45
C PRO A 35 -3.35 20.47 -1.21
N GLN A 36 -3.85 19.80 -2.25
CA GLN A 36 -4.92 18.82 -2.08
C GLN A 36 -4.32 17.67 -1.26
N SER A 37 -4.74 17.54 -0.01
CA SER A 37 -4.40 16.40 0.85
C SER A 37 -4.97 15.13 0.23
N GLY A 38 -4.15 14.06 0.17
CA GLY A 38 -4.62 12.74 -0.19
C GLY A 38 -5.70 12.29 0.80
N ARG A 39 -6.68 11.54 0.32
CA ARG A 39 -7.70 10.89 1.13
C ARG A 39 -7.31 9.43 1.26
N THR A 40 -7.35 8.90 2.49
CA THR A 40 -7.16 7.47 2.77
C THR A 40 -8.47 6.89 3.24
N GLU A 41 -8.88 5.77 2.67
CA GLU A 41 -10.09 5.06 3.08
C GLU A 41 -9.89 3.54 2.99
N PRO A 42 -10.68 2.74 3.74
CA PRO A 42 -10.67 1.29 3.59
C PRO A 42 -10.93 0.90 2.13
N GLY A 43 -10.13 -0.03 1.61
CA GLY A 43 -10.30 -0.53 0.24
C GLY A 43 -11.57 -1.38 0.12
N GLU A 44 -12.33 -1.17 -0.96
CA GLU A 44 -13.36 -2.10 -1.37
C GLU A 44 -12.71 -3.33 -2.00
N VAL A 45 -12.92 -4.50 -1.39
CA VAL A 45 -12.22 -5.73 -1.74
C VAL A 45 -13.21 -6.80 -2.16
N ASP A 46 -13.05 -7.32 -3.39
CA ASP A 46 -13.68 -8.57 -3.80
C ASP A 46 -12.75 -9.73 -3.47
N CYS A 47 -13.20 -10.58 -2.56
CA CYS A 47 -12.42 -11.64 -1.94
C CYS A 47 -12.94 -13.01 -2.39
N PRO A 48 -12.32 -13.67 -3.39
CA PRO A 48 -12.78 -14.96 -3.91
C PRO A 48 -12.68 -16.08 -2.87
N SER A 49 -11.82 -15.94 -1.88
CA SER A 49 -11.63 -16.91 -0.79
C SER A 49 -11.51 -16.22 0.56
N LEU A 50 -12.65 -15.97 1.19
CA LEU A 50 -12.70 -15.35 2.51
C LEU A 50 -12.25 -16.35 3.57
N LEU A 51 -11.12 -16.08 4.23
CA LEU A 51 -10.67 -16.85 5.38
C LEU A 51 -11.58 -16.62 6.59
N GLY A 52 -12.00 -15.39 6.83
CA GLY A 52 -12.93 -14.98 7.87
C GLY A 52 -12.52 -13.67 8.57
N ILE A 53 -13.17 -13.40 9.70
CA ILE A 53 -12.95 -12.20 10.50
C ILE A 53 -12.10 -12.55 11.72
N GLY A 54 -11.07 -11.76 11.98
CA GLY A 54 -10.20 -11.89 13.15
C GLY A 54 -10.95 -11.66 14.45
N LEU A 55 -10.71 -12.50 15.44
CA LEU A 55 -11.38 -12.44 16.74
C LEU A 55 -10.86 -11.28 17.60
N VAL A 56 -9.60 -10.90 17.43
CA VAL A 56 -8.94 -9.85 18.19
C VAL A 56 -8.91 -8.53 17.41
N THR A 57 -8.49 -8.58 16.14
CA THR A 57 -8.34 -7.40 15.30
C THR A 57 -9.66 -6.91 14.71
N GLY A 58 -10.64 -7.79 14.52
CA GLY A 58 -11.86 -7.50 13.77
C GLY A 58 -11.63 -7.33 12.26
N HIS A 59 -10.43 -7.53 11.78
CA HIS A 59 -10.10 -7.41 10.36
C HIS A 59 -10.66 -8.59 9.56
N SER A 60 -11.08 -8.31 8.33
CA SER A 60 -11.43 -9.33 7.35
C SER A 60 -10.15 -9.84 6.70
N TYR A 61 -9.97 -11.16 6.67
CA TYR A 61 -8.81 -11.81 6.07
C TYR A 61 -9.20 -12.58 4.82
N CYS A 62 -8.50 -12.30 3.71
CA CYS A 62 -8.67 -12.97 2.43
C CYS A 62 -7.50 -13.89 2.13
N ASP A 63 -7.77 -15.12 1.69
CA ASP A 63 -6.75 -16.05 1.19
C ASP A 63 -6.23 -15.59 -0.18
N VAL A 64 -4.92 -15.47 -0.34
CA VAL A 64 -4.26 -15.26 -1.61
C VAL A 64 -4.05 -16.60 -2.29
N LEU A 65 -4.75 -16.81 -3.39
CA LEU A 65 -4.66 -18.04 -4.18
C LEU A 65 -3.57 -17.92 -5.25
N ILE A 66 -2.88 -19.04 -5.55
CA ILE A 66 -2.05 -19.12 -6.75
C ILE A 66 -2.97 -19.00 -7.95
N GLY A 67 -2.69 -18.01 -8.83
CA GLY A 67 -3.47 -17.73 -10.03
C GLY A 67 -2.56 -17.36 -11.19
N THR A 68 -3.06 -17.57 -12.42
CA THR A 68 -2.37 -17.17 -13.65
C THR A 68 -2.94 -15.90 -14.24
N GLU A 69 -4.18 -15.55 -13.85
CA GLU A 69 -4.92 -14.40 -14.36
C GLU A 69 -5.32 -13.46 -13.23
N ALA A 70 -5.41 -12.16 -13.53
CA ALA A 70 -5.83 -11.14 -12.58
C ALA A 70 -7.21 -11.43 -11.97
N ALA A 71 -8.15 -11.94 -12.78
CA ALA A 71 -9.52 -12.26 -12.36
C ALA A 71 -9.61 -13.40 -11.31
N GLU A 72 -8.55 -14.18 -11.14
CA GLU A 72 -8.48 -15.23 -10.12
C GLU A 72 -7.98 -14.70 -8.76
N GLY A 73 -7.49 -13.46 -8.74
CA GLY A 73 -6.94 -12.80 -7.56
C GLY A 73 -7.97 -12.10 -6.69
N ILE A 74 -7.48 -11.49 -5.62
CA ILE A 74 -8.24 -10.57 -4.79
C ILE A 74 -8.28 -9.23 -5.50
N ILE A 75 -9.47 -8.75 -5.86
CA ILE A 75 -9.63 -7.47 -6.56
C ILE A 75 -9.79 -6.35 -5.52
N VAL A 76 -8.99 -5.32 -5.65
CA VAL A 76 -9.09 -4.09 -4.85
C VAL A 76 -9.53 -2.96 -5.77
N ALA A 77 -10.71 -2.40 -5.51
CA ALA A 77 -11.20 -1.24 -6.24
C ALA A 77 -10.41 0.01 -5.86
N VAL A 78 -10.02 0.78 -6.87
CA VAL A 78 -9.31 2.06 -6.70
C VAL A 78 -10.26 3.17 -7.15
N PRO A 79 -10.69 4.07 -6.24
CA PRO A 79 -11.60 5.15 -6.58
C PRO A 79 -11.06 6.06 -7.69
N PRO A 80 -11.94 6.77 -8.45
CA PRO A 80 -11.51 7.73 -9.46
C PRO A 80 -10.56 8.77 -8.86
N HIS A 81 -9.34 8.85 -9.40
CA HIS A 81 -8.25 9.62 -8.81
C HIS A 81 -7.53 10.51 -9.81
N ALA A 82 -6.93 11.59 -9.30
CA ALA A 82 -6.08 12.51 -10.04
C ALA A 82 -4.61 12.22 -9.67
N GLY A 83 -3.82 11.79 -10.66
CA GLY A 83 -2.43 11.35 -10.42
C GLY A 83 -2.37 9.90 -9.92
N PRO A 84 -1.24 9.46 -9.34
CA PRO A 84 -1.12 8.11 -8.80
C PRO A 84 -1.95 7.94 -7.52
N ALA A 85 -2.48 6.73 -7.31
CA ALA A 85 -3.02 6.27 -6.04
C ALA A 85 -2.05 5.30 -5.37
N ILE A 86 -2.31 4.96 -4.11
CA ILE A 86 -1.50 4.01 -3.35
C ILE A 86 -2.45 3.01 -2.70
N VAL A 87 -2.21 1.74 -2.96
CA VAL A 87 -2.86 0.63 -2.27
C VAL A 87 -1.91 0.10 -1.23
N THR A 88 -2.38 -0.03 0.02
CA THR A 88 -1.64 -0.64 1.11
C THR A 88 -2.43 -1.81 1.68
N PHE A 89 -1.73 -2.85 2.10
CA PHE A 89 -2.31 -4.00 2.79
C PHE A 89 -1.23 -4.72 3.58
N THR A 90 -1.63 -5.49 4.60
CA THR A 90 -0.69 -6.36 5.30
C THR A 90 -0.79 -7.77 4.74
N LEU A 91 0.37 -8.33 4.35
CA LEU A 91 0.52 -9.68 3.83
C LEU A 91 1.01 -10.61 4.95
N HIS A 92 0.29 -11.70 5.22
CA HIS A 92 0.56 -12.65 6.27
C HIS A 92 0.81 -14.07 5.72
N GLY A 93 1.58 -14.86 6.47
CA GLY A 93 1.68 -16.29 6.24
C GLY A 93 0.37 -17.01 6.63
N ARG A 94 -0.02 -17.99 5.83
CA ARG A 94 -1.19 -18.84 6.10
C ARG A 94 -0.76 -20.06 6.87
N HIS A 95 -0.96 -20.05 8.18
CA HIS A 95 -0.59 -21.16 9.06
C HIS A 95 -1.77 -22.09 9.36
N THR A 96 -1.57 -23.40 9.25
CA THR A 96 -2.50 -24.39 9.76
C THR A 96 -2.12 -24.71 11.20
N TYR A 97 -2.86 -24.16 12.13
CA TYR A 97 -2.60 -24.31 13.55
C TYR A 97 -3.07 -25.67 14.08
N SER A 98 -2.22 -26.31 14.86
CA SER A 98 -2.53 -27.52 15.61
C SER A 98 -1.90 -27.44 16.99
N GLU A 99 -2.74 -27.37 18.03
CA GLU A 99 -2.29 -27.32 19.43
C GLU A 99 -1.49 -28.57 19.80
N GLU A 100 -1.91 -29.74 19.30
CA GLU A 100 -1.19 -30.99 19.52
C GLU A 100 0.21 -30.97 18.89
N ALA A 101 0.33 -30.48 17.66
CA ALA A 101 1.61 -30.37 16.98
C ALA A 101 2.54 -29.37 17.70
N THR A 102 1.99 -28.22 18.13
CA THR A 102 2.71 -27.21 18.88
C THR A 102 3.23 -27.72 20.21
N THR A 103 2.38 -28.37 21.00
CA THR A 103 2.76 -28.97 22.31
C THR A 103 3.85 -30.05 22.17
N ARG A 104 3.90 -30.72 21.01
CA ARG A 104 4.94 -31.76 20.73
C ARG A 104 6.21 -31.19 20.09
N GLY A 105 6.34 -29.85 19.95
CA GLY A 105 7.45 -29.18 19.25
C GLY A 105 7.49 -29.46 17.75
N ARG A 106 6.36 -29.83 17.15
CA ARG A 106 6.21 -30.09 15.70
C ARG A 106 5.41 -29.03 14.98
N GLY A 107 5.08 -27.93 15.66
CA GLY A 107 4.30 -26.82 15.09
C GLY A 107 5.12 -25.91 14.22
N TYR A 108 6.47 -25.95 14.30
CA TYR A 108 7.33 -25.06 13.53
C TYR A 108 7.03 -25.11 12.02
N ALA A 109 6.91 -23.94 11.44
CA ALA A 109 6.83 -23.78 10.00
C ALA A 109 7.39 -22.41 9.59
N ARG A 110 8.15 -22.41 8.49
CA ARG A 110 8.65 -21.20 7.83
C ARG A 110 8.02 -21.11 6.46
N TYR A 111 7.49 -19.95 6.14
CA TYR A 111 6.77 -19.65 4.91
C TYR A 111 7.52 -18.62 4.10
N LEU A 112 7.76 -18.92 2.83
CA LEU A 112 8.20 -17.95 1.82
C LEU A 112 7.10 -17.91 0.75
N ALA A 113 6.28 -16.86 0.75
CA ALA A 113 5.24 -16.67 -0.24
C ALA A 113 5.62 -15.55 -1.20
N ILE A 114 5.51 -15.81 -2.49
CA ILE A 114 5.71 -14.84 -3.56
C ILE A 114 4.35 -14.52 -4.15
N THR A 115 4.00 -13.24 -4.17
CA THR A 115 2.74 -12.73 -4.72
C THR A 115 3.01 -11.71 -5.83
N ALA A 116 1.99 -11.30 -6.55
CA ALA A 116 2.05 -10.18 -7.47
C ALA A 116 0.84 -9.27 -7.27
N VAL A 117 1.04 -7.98 -7.47
CA VAL A 117 -0.03 -6.98 -7.62
C VAL A 117 -0.03 -6.54 -9.07
N VAL A 118 -1.15 -6.73 -9.74
CA VAL A 118 -1.28 -6.51 -11.18
C VAL A 118 -2.43 -5.53 -11.50
N ALA A 119 -2.28 -4.78 -12.57
CA ALA A 119 -3.32 -3.93 -13.15
C ALA A 119 -3.51 -4.36 -14.61
N GLY A 120 -4.60 -5.10 -14.89
CA GLY A 120 -4.72 -5.80 -16.18
C GLY A 120 -3.55 -6.76 -16.39
N ASP A 121 -2.78 -6.55 -17.47
CA ASP A 121 -1.60 -7.36 -17.81
C ASP A 121 -0.29 -6.83 -17.21
N GLU A 122 -0.30 -5.68 -16.55
CA GLU A 122 0.90 -5.04 -15.99
C GLU A 122 1.14 -5.47 -14.54
N VAL A 123 2.35 -5.94 -14.25
CA VAL A 123 2.80 -6.24 -12.88
C VAL A 123 3.31 -4.96 -12.23
N LEU A 124 2.58 -4.44 -11.24
CA LEU A 124 2.95 -3.23 -10.50
C LEU A 124 3.96 -3.52 -9.39
N ALA A 125 3.84 -4.68 -8.73
CA ALA A 125 4.72 -5.10 -7.65
C ALA A 125 4.77 -6.62 -7.52
N ARG A 126 5.85 -7.13 -6.89
CA ARG A 126 6.01 -8.54 -6.52
C ARG A 126 6.36 -8.65 -5.03
N PRO A 127 5.39 -8.53 -4.14
CA PRO A 127 5.59 -8.70 -2.71
C PRO A 127 6.07 -10.12 -2.38
N VAL A 128 7.01 -10.19 -1.45
CA VAL A 128 7.53 -11.45 -0.89
C VAL A 128 7.33 -11.41 0.61
N LEU A 129 6.68 -12.43 1.15
CA LEU A 129 6.52 -12.63 2.58
C LEU A 129 7.50 -13.68 3.07
N LEU A 130 8.16 -13.39 4.18
CA LEU A 130 8.85 -14.37 5.00
C LEU A 130 8.22 -14.37 6.39
N ALA A 131 7.59 -15.47 6.78
CA ALA A 131 6.97 -15.61 8.09
C ALA A 131 7.38 -16.92 8.73
N GLU A 132 7.55 -16.92 10.04
CA GLU A 132 7.86 -18.11 10.85
C GLU A 132 6.79 -18.30 11.91
N PHE A 133 6.50 -19.55 12.23
CA PHE A 133 5.65 -19.95 13.32
C PHE A 133 6.44 -20.91 14.23
N HIS A 134 6.47 -20.63 15.52
CA HIS A 134 7.08 -21.48 16.54
C HIS A 134 6.02 -21.94 17.55
N ASP A 135 5.20 -21.00 18.03
CA ASP A 135 4.16 -21.27 19.00
C ASP A 135 2.91 -20.40 18.79
N ALA A 136 1.95 -20.47 19.70
CA ALA A 136 0.69 -19.77 19.56
C ALA A 136 0.82 -18.23 19.70
N GLU A 137 1.93 -17.70 20.19
CA GLU A 137 2.19 -16.26 20.33
C GLU A 137 2.56 -15.64 18.99
N ASP A 138 3.05 -16.43 18.02
CA ASP A 138 3.34 -16.00 16.67
C ASP A 138 2.07 -15.79 15.80
N LEU A 139 0.89 -16.22 16.28
CA LEU A 139 -0.36 -15.98 15.58
C LEU A 139 -0.76 -14.51 15.68
N VAL A 140 -0.92 -13.85 14.53
CA VAL A 140 -1.42 -12.47 14.47
C VAL A 140 -2.85 -12.38 14.99
N ASP A 141 -3.68 -13.36 14.59
CA ASP A 141 -5.07 -13.45 15.02
C ASP A 141 -5.58 -14.88 14.88
N ARG A 142 -6.70 -15.16 15.51
CA ARG A 142 -7.52 -16.34 15.24
C ARG A 142 -8.73 -15.90 14.45
N VAL A 143 -8.95 -16.53 13.31
CA VAL A 143 -10.03 -16.13 12.44
C VAL A 143 -11.33 -16.82 12.86
N GLY A 144 -12.38 -16.06 13.13
CA GLY A 144 -13.70 -16.56 13.49
C GLY A 144 -14.44 -17.22 12.33
N GLY A 145 -15.30 -18.18 12.62
CA GLY A 145 -16.20 -18.75 11.61
C GLY A 145 -15.76 -20.10 11.01
N GLY A 146 -15.53 -21.05 11.72
CA GLY A 146 -15.29 -22.45 11.33
C GLY A 146 -14.93 -23.22 12.56
N ALA A 147 -15.87 -24.03 13.02
CA ALA A 147 -15.65 -24.90 14.17
C ALA A 147 -14.88 -26.13 13.72
N GLY A 148 -13.59 -26.15 13.99
CA GLY A 148 -12.91 -27.43 14.20
C GLY A 148 -13.40 -28.04 15.51
N PRO A 149 -13.14 -29.34 15.77
CA PRO A 149 -13.37 -29.96 17.09
C PRO A 149 -12.74 -29.06 18.17
N ALA A 150 -13.47 -28.77 19.24
CA ALA A 150 -13.07 -27.90 20.35
C ALA A 150 -13.00 -26.40 20.04
N GLY A 151 -13.62 -25.85 18.95
CA GLY A 151 -13.69 -24.45 18.68
C GLY A 151 -12.36 -23.79 18.21
N LEU A 152 -11.33 -24.59 17.96
CA LEU A 152 -10.04 -24.10 17.44
C LEU A 152 -10.13 -23.92 15.94
N LYS A 153 -9.78 -22.73 15.45
CA LYS A 153 -9.64 -22.50 14.03
C LYS A 153 -8.37 -23.19 13.55
N ALA A 154 -8.51 -23.99 12.50
CA ALA A 154 -7.40 -24.73 11.93
C ALA A 154 -6.44 -23.85 11.11
N VAL A 155 -6.83 -22.60 10.79
CA VAL A 155 -6.02 -21.67 9.98
C VAL A 155 -5.99 -20.29 10.65
N ALA A 156 -4.80 -19.72 10.67
CA ALA A 156 -4.57 -18.39 11.23
C ALA A 156 -3.48 -17.64 10.44
N PRO A 157 -3.52 -16.31 10.38
CA PRO A 157 -2.43 -15.49 9.87
C PRO A 157 -1.24 -15.50 10.85
N VAL A 158 -0.02 -15.57 10.29
CA VAL A 158 1.24 -15.48 11.05
C VAL A 158 2.17 -14.47 10.40
N GLY A 159 2.94 -13.74 11.21
CA GLY A 159 3.80 -12.65 10.74
C GLY A 159 3.02 -11.58 9.99
N GLY A 160 3.72 -10.64 9.37
CA GLY A 160 3.08 -9.60 8.56
C GLY A 160 4.12 -8.71 7.90
N GLU A 161 3.89 -8.43 6.63
CA GLU A 161 4.65 -7.45 5.84
C GLU A 161 3.68 -6.38 5.33
N ASP A 162 3.95 -5.13 5.67
CA ASP A 162 3.18 -3.99 5.18
C ASP A 162 3.60 -3.69 3.73
N ILE A 163 2.68 -3.94 2.82
CA ILE A 163 2.89 -3.76 1.38
C ILE A 163 2.29 -2.42 0.96
N ARG A 164 3.07 -1.65 0.19
CA ARG A 164 2.64 -0.38 -0.38
C ARG A 164 2.90 -0.39 -1.88
N VAL A 165 1.85 -0.24 -2.68
CA VAL A 165 1.91 -0.29 -4.14
C VAL A 165 1.40 1.00 -4.74
N THR A 166 2.19 1.60 -5.64
CA THR A 166 1.76 2.76 -6.40
C THR A 166 0.96 2.32 -7.62
N VAL A 167 -0.26 2.82 -7.73
CA VAL A 167 -1.18 2.54 -8.83
C VAL A 167 -1.15 3.69 -9.82
N PRO A 168 -0.90 3.44 -11.12
CA PRO A 168 -0.86 4.49 -12.13
C PRO A 168 -2.19 5.24 -12.29
N PRO A 169 -2.17 6.50 -12.79
CA PRO A 169 -3.39 7.24 -13.08
C PRO A 169 -4.28 6.51 -14.09
N GLY A 170 -5.57 6.46 -13.80
CA GLY A 170 -6.57 5.84 -14.68
C GLY A 170 -6.79 4.35 -14.48
N VAL A 171 -6.03 3.70 -13.62
CA VAL A 171 -6.28 2.33 -13.16
C VAL A 171 -7.34 2.38 -12.06
N ASN A 172 -8.44 1.66 -12.23
CA ASN A 172 -9.59 1.67 -11.30
C ASN A 172 -9.66 0.41 -10.43
N GLU A 173 -8.80 -0.56 -10.67
CA GLU A 173 -8.70 -1.80 -9.88
C GLU A 173 -7.31 -2.40 -10.00
N VAL A 174 -6.90 -3.10 -8.96
CA VAL A 174 -5.72 -3.96 -8.97
C VAL A 174 -6.08 -5.34 -8.44
N ALA A 175 -5.39 -6.36 -8.92
CA ALA A 175 -5.56 -7.72 -8.43
C ALA A 175 -4.31 -8.18 -7.66
N ILE A 176 -4.51 -8.90 -6.56
CA ILE A 176 -3.44 -9.53 -5.78
C ILE A 176 -3.52 -11.03 -6.00
N VAL A 177 -2.50 -11.60 -6.64
CA VAL A 177 -2.43 -13.03 -6.98
C VAL A 177 -1.22 -13.69 -6.34
N GLY A 178 -1.35 -14.96 -5.99
CA GLY A 178 -0.25 -15.79 -5.54
C GLY A 178 0.53 -16.38 -6.71
N LEU A 179 1.86 -16.50 -6.56
CA LEU A 179 2.72 -17.09 -7.55
C LEU A 179 3.34 -18.41 -7.07
N GLN A 180 3.86 -18.40 -5.85
CA GLN A 180 4.58 -19.55 -5.28
C GLN A 180 4.55 -19.51 -3.76
N LEU A 181 4.48 -20.67 -3.14
CA LEU A 181 4.71 -20.86 -1.72
C LEU A 181 5.80 -21.91 -1.51
N GLU A 182 6.74 -21.57 -0.66
CA GLU A 182 7.70 -22.51 -0.10
C GLU A 182 7.45 -22.65 1.40
N VAL A 183 7.38 -23.87 1.89
CA VAL A 183 7.17 -24.16 3.30
C VAL A 183 8.28 -25.09 3.78
N GLU A 184 8.95 -24.67 4.83
CA GLU A 184 9.90 -25.49 5.57
C GLU A 184 9.31 -25.87 6.93
N ARG A 185 9.36 -27.17 7.26
CA ARG A 185 8.90 -27.75 8.51
C ARG A 185 9.98 -28.64 9.08
N VAL A 186 9.78 -29.15 10.30
CA VAL A 186 10.70 -30.11 10.95
C VAL A 186 10.94 -31.38 10.14
N ASP A 187 10.01 -31.77 9.27
CA ASP A 187 10.03 -32.97 8.46
C ASP A 187 10.47 -32.75 6.99
N GLY A 188 10.72 -31.50 6.59
CA GLY A 188 11.22 -31.19 5.25
C GLY A 188 10.71 -29.87 4.67
N ARG A 189 11.06 -29.66 3.40
CA ARG A 189 10.73 -28.47 2.61
C ARG A 189 9.87 -28.86 1.42
N GLU A 190 8.82 -28.08 1.16
CA GLU A 190 7.92 -28.25 0.04
C GLU A 190 7.74 -26.95 -0.72
N VAL A 191 7.56 -27.03 -2.05
CA VAL A 191 7.27 -25.88 -2.93
C VAL A 191 5.96 -26.13 -3.66
N PHE A 192 5.11 -25.12 -3.65
CA PHE A 192 3.77 -25.16 -4.25
C PHE A 192 3.62 -24.07 -5.29
N VAL A 193 3.16 -24.46 -6.49
CA VAL A 193 2.88 -23.60 -7.64
C VAL A 193 1.55 -23.95 -8.31
N THR A 194 0.74 -24.82 -7.68
CA THR A 194 -0.53 -25.29 -8.26
C THR A 194 -1.60 -24.19 -8.16
N PRO A 195 -2.25 -23.81 -9.27
CA PRO A 195 -3.35 -22.85 -9.27
C PRO A 195 -4.49 -23.23 -8.30
N GLY A 196 -5.12 -22.21 -7.71
CA GLY A 196 -6.21 -22.37 -6.74
C GLY A 196 -5.73 -22.71 -5.30
N ARG A 197 -4.43 -22.90 -5.08
CA ARG A 197 -3.89 -23.15 -3.74
C ARG A 197 -3.72 -21.83 -2.98
N SER A 198 -4.23 -21.78 -1.74
CA SER A 198 -3.99 -20.65 -0.82
C SER A 198 -2.56 -20.67 -0.32
N ILE A 199 -1.84 -19.55 -0.47
CA ILE A 199 -0.41 -19.44 -0.11
C ILE A 199 -0.10 -18.38 0.94
N ALA A 200 -0.95 -17.39 1.06
CA ALA A 200 -0.81 -16.28 1.99
C ALA A 200 -2.20 -15.75 2.36
N VAL A 201 -2.23 -14.75 3.21
CA VAL A 201 -3.45 -14.07 3.64
C VAL A 201 -3.20 -12.57 3.60
N ILE A 202 -4.16 -11.79 3.15
CA ILE A 202 -4.11 -10.33 3.29
C ILE A 202 -5.17 -9.82 4.26
N GLY A 203 -4.86 -8.71 4.92
CA GLY A 203 -5.77 -7.92 5.76
C GLY A 203 -5.48 -6.44 5.66
N ASP A 204 -6.30 -5.63 6.30
CA ASP A 204 -6.14 -4.17 6.44
C ASP A 204 -5.86 -3.43 5.12
N VAL A 205 -6.71 -3.66 4.12
CA VAL A 205 -6.57 -3.03 2.81
C VAL A 205 -7.03 -1.58 2.87
N GLN A 206 -6.16 -0.64 2.47
CA GLN A 206 -6.43 0.79 2.42
C GLN A 206 -6.06 1.35 1.04
N VAL A 207 -6.77 2.39 0.62
CA VAL A 207 -6.48 3.12 -0.61
C VAL A 207 -6.28 4.60 -0.29
N GLU A 208 -5.10 5.13 -0.63
CA GLU A 208 -4.78 6.54 -0.54
C GLU A 208 -4.79 7.14 -1.95
N TYR A 209 -5.60 8.18 -2.17
CA TYR A 209 -5.74 8.81 -3.48
C TYR A 209 -6.11 10.29 -3.37
N ARG A 210 -5.97 11.03 -4.47
CA ARG A 210 -6.51 12.37 -4.65
C ARG A 210 -7.75 12.27 -5.52
N SER A 211 -8.89 12.71 -5.04
CA SER A 211 -10.11 12.77 -5.86
C SER A 211 -9.94 13.72 -7.05
N ARG A 212 -10.59 13.38 -8.16
CA ARG A 212 -10.67 14.26 -9.33
C ARG A 212 -11.56 15.46 -9.07
#